data_d7d2182421fb8c71b3398a3248e4d80b
#
_entry.id   d7d2182421fb8c71b3398a3248e4d80b
#
_cell.length_a   1.000
_cell.length_b   1.000
_cell.length_c   1.000
_cell.angle_alpha   90.00
_cell.angle_beta   90.00
_cell.angle_gamma   90.00
#
_symmetry.space_group_name_H-M   'P 1'
#
loop_
_entity.id
_entity.type
_entity.pdbx_description
1 polymer ?
#
loop_
_entity_poly.entity_id
_entity_poly.type
_entity_poly.pdbx_seq_one_letter_code
_entity_poly.pdbx_strand_id
1 'polypeptide(L)'
;GLLSHVVGAIRPTSYLIGDGTGSGTKDAEYFALEACEYQRHFLAYKPTYAIMTNIDWDHPDYFKSVDDVFNAFETLGKQVKKAVFALGDDAELRKLTLDIPIIYFGFGEENEFQAKNVIKETTGTKFDVYHREEFLSSFEIPAYGDHNVLNALSVIALCDYEGLPVEDVKNELKTFEGVKRRFSITEKGNQVLVDDYAHHPSEIRATVNAARQKYPDKKVVAVFQPHTFTRTRTFLQGFADSLNLADEVYLCDIFGSAREKTGNLTIADLAHKTKGNHIIKEEHTEELLKYPEAVILFMGAGDVQKFQAAYEKVLDHEFLTEADLKKSAIN
;
A
#
# COMPACT_ATOMS: atom_id res chain seq x y z
N GLY A 1 -9.23 4.87 -4.01
CA GLY A 1 -8.56 5.88 -4.83
C GLY A 1 -8.57 5.49 -6.31
N LEU A 2 -7.88 4.42 -6.69
CA LEU A 2 -7.78 3.98 -8.08
C LEU A 2 -9.14 3.76 -8.75
N LEU A 3 -10.06 3.06 -8.08
CA LEU A 3 -11.41 2.82 -8.59
C LEU A 3 -12.16 4.13 -8.86
N SER A 4 -12.15 5.07 -7.91
CA SER A 4 -12.83 6.36 -8.06
C SER A 4 -12.21 7.22 -9.16
N HIS A 5 -10.90 7.13 -9.38
CA HIS A 5 -10.21 7.82 -10.47
C HIS A 5 -10.66 7.29 -11.83
N VAL A 6 -10.57 5.98 -12.04
CA VAL A 6 -10.90 5.36 -13.34
C VAL A 6 -12.38 5.47 -13.66
N VAL A 7 -13.25 5.03 -12.75
CA VAL A 7 -14.71 5.05 -12.99
C VAL A 7 -15.22 6.49 -13.04
N GLY A 8 -14.70 7.37 -12.18
CA GLY A 8 -15.11 8.78 -12.12
C GLY A 8 -14.80 9.59 -13.37
N ALA A 9 -13.77 9.21 -14.13
CA ALA A 9 -13.47 9.82 -15.42
C ALA A 9 -14.42 9.39 -16.54
N ILE A 10 -15.04 8.20 -16.40
CA ILE A 10 -15.91 7.61 -17.44
C ILE A 10 -17.39 7.82 -17.12
N ARG A 11 -17.77 7.77 -15.85
CA ARG A 11 -19.15 7.90 -15.37
C ARG A 11 -19.24 8.83 -14.16
N PRO A 12 -20.33 9.57 -13.99
CA PRO A 12 -20.53 10.40 -12.78
C PRO A 12 -20.42 9.55 -11.51
N THR A 13 -19.41 9.84 -10.68
CA THR A 13 -19.06 9.02 -9.51
C THR A 13 -18.81 9.91 -8.29
N SER A 14 -19.53 9.63 -7.21
CA SER A 14 -19.18 10.12 -5.87
C SER A 14 -18.22 9.16 -5.20
N TYR A 15 -17.38 9.64 -4.28
CA TYR A 15 -16.46 8.76 -3.58
C TYR A 15 -16.11 9.25 -2.17
N LEU A 16 -15.65 8.30 -1.34
CA LEU A 16 -15.06 8.55 -0.03
C LEU A 16 -13.90 7.55 0.18
N ILE A 17 -12.69 8.09 0.39
CA ILE A 17 -11.45 7.33 0.52
C ILE A 17 -10.90 7.44 1.94
N GLY A 18 -10.16 6.43 2.39
CA GLY A 18 -9.59 6.35 3.73
C GLY A 18 -8.51 7.39 4.05
N ASP A 19 -7.97 8.09 3.06
CA ASP A 19 -7.03 9.21 3.26
C ASP A 19 -7.71 10.53 3.67
N GLY A 20 -9.02 10.51 3.85
CA GLY A 20 -9.85 11.67 4.20
C GLY A 20 -10.33 12.46 2.99
N THR A 21 -10.05 12.02 1.76
CA THR A 21 -10.58 12.67 0.57
C THR A 21 -11.96 12.11 0.20
N GLY A 22 -12.79 12.98 -0.35
CA GLY A 22 -14.12 12.61 -0.82
C GLY A 22 -14.69 13.68 -1.74
N SER A 23 -15.62 13.27 -2.61
CA SER A 23 -16.32 14.18 -3.49
C SER A 23 -17.74 13.68 -3.76
N GLY A 24 -18.69 14.59 -3.74
CA GLY A 24 -20.07 14.36 -4.14
C GLY A 24 -20.33 14.91 -5.54
N THR A 25 -20.84 14.05 -6.42
CA THR A 25 -21.23 14.41 -7.77
C THR A 25 -22.74 14.36 -7.86
N LYS A 26 -23.36 15.42 -8.43
CA LYS A 26 -24.80 15.43 -8.69
C LYS A 26 -25.12 14.35 -9.73
N ASP A 27 -26.21 13.63 -9.50
CA ASP A 27 -26.68 12.56 -10.37
C ASP A 27 -25.62 11.44 -10.59
N ALA A 28 -24.83 11.14 -9.53
CA ALA A 28 -23.83 10.10 -9.57
C ALA A 28 -24.47 8.73 -9.87
N GLU A 29 -23.90 8.02 -10.84
CA GLU A 29 -24.26 6.63 -11.16
C GLU A 29 -23.60 5.65 -10.20
N TYR A 30 -22.41 6.02 -9.68
CA TYR A 30 -21.62 5.22 -8.75
C TYR A 30 -21.28 5.97 -7.48
N PHE A 31 -21.13 5.22 -6.40
CA PHE A 31 -20.49 5.68 -5.18
C PHE A 31 -19.37 4.71 -4.79
N ALA A 32 -18.12 5.14 -4.95
CA ALA A 32 -16.95 4.39 -4.59
C ALA A 32 -16.59 4.67 -3.12
N LEU A 33 -16.58 3.63 -2.29
CA LEU A 33 -16.30 3.72 -0.86
C LEU A 33 -15.15 2.82 -0.48
N GLU A 34 -14.15 3.36 0.23
CA GLU A 34 -13.16 2.55 0.93
C GLU A 34 -13.78 2.03 2.24
N ALA A 35 -14.00 0.73 2.29
CA ALA A 35 -14.67 0.07 3.42
C ALA A 35 -13.64 -0.37 4.48
N CYS A 36 -13.94 -0.12 5.77
CA CYS A 36 -13.07 -0.46 6.89
C CYS A 36 -13.58 -1.74 7.58
N GLU A 37 -12.71 -2.77 7.63
CA GLU A 37 -12.98 -4.04 8.29
C GLU A 37 -12.90 -3.94 9.82
N TYR A 38 -12.14 -2.98 10.34
CA TYR A 38 -11.94 -2.82 11.78
C TYR A 38 -13.27 -2.66 12.51
N GLN A 39 -13.45 -3.43 13.59
CA GLN A 39 -14.71 -3.52 14.33
C GLN A 39 -15.93 -3.84 13.45
N ARG A 40 -15.69 -4.42 12.27
CA ARG A 40 -16.72 -4.81 11.28
C ARG A 40 -17.53 -3.60 10.77
N HIS A 41 -16.96 -2.38 10.75
CA HIS A 41 -17.67 -1.18 10.30
C HIS A 41 -18.23 -1.33 8.89
N PHE A 42 -17.54 -2.04 7.99
CA PHE A 42 -18.01 -2.27 6.63
C PHE A 42 -19.33 -3.06 6.54
N LEU A 43 -19.76 -3.76 7.61
CA LEU A 43 -21.05 -4.47 7.65
C LEU A 43 -22.27 -3.52 7.76
N ALA A 44 -22.04 -2.22 8.00
CA ALA A 44 -23.12 -1.23 7.91
C ALA A 44 -23.58 -0.99 6.48
N TYR A 45 -22.78 -1.40 5.46
CA TYR A 45 -23.07 -1.15 4.06
C TYR A 45 -23.73 -2.36 3.39
N LYS A 46 -24.53 -2.08 2.35
CA LYS A 46 -25.14 -3.08 1.46
C LYS A 46 -24.77 -2.74 0.02
N PRO A 47 -23.52 -2.97 -0.38
CA PRO A 47 -23.00 -2.50 -1.65
C PRO A 47 -23.59 -3.30 -2.83
N THR A 48 -23.59 -2.69 -4.00
CA THR A 48 -23.93 -3.38 -5.27
C THR A 48 -22.79 -4.34 -5.64
N TYR A 49 -21.56 -3.89 -5.48
CA TYR A 49 -20.33 -4.65 -5.72
C TYR A 49 -19.40 -4.52 -4.53
N ALA A 50 -18.57 -5.53 -4.31
CA ALA A 50 -17.44 -5.43 -3.42
C ALA A 50 -16.17 -5.92 -4.13
N ILE A 51 -15.08 -5.18 -3.98
CA ILE A 51 -13.73 -5.63 -4.36
C ILE A 51 -13.01 -6.05 -3.08
N MET A 52 -12.54 -7.30 -3.03
CA MET A 52 -11.81 -7.88 -1.91
C MET A 52 -10.40 -8.24 -2.38
N THR A 53 -9.41 -7.47 -1.92
CA THR A 53 -8.03 -7.56 -2.41
C THR A 53 -7.20 -8.61 -1.69
N ASN A 54 -7.52 -8.91 -0.44
CA ASN A 54 -6.92 -9.98 0.36
C ASN A 54 -7.68 -10.14 1.68
N ILE A 55 -7.47 -11.27 2.35
CA ILE A 55 -7.80 -11.47 3.75
C ILE A 55 -6.51 -11.81 4.48
N ASP A 56 -6.06 -10.92 5.35
CA ASP A 56 -4.90 -11.12 6.21
C ASP A 56 -5.32 -10.87 7.67
N TRP A 57 -4.64 -11.53 8.61
CA TRP A 57 -4.93 -11.28 10.01
C TRP A 57 -4.29 -9.95 10.41
N ASP A 58 -5.12 -8.94 10.56
CA ASP A 58 -4.75 -7.65 11.14
C ASP A 58 -5.67 -7.32 12.32
N HIS A 59 -5.39 -6.22 13.00
CA HIS A 59 -6.14 -5.80 14.19
C HIS A 59 -6.30 -6.89 15.25
N PRO A 60 -5.19 -7.49 15.77
CA PRO A 60 -5.26 -8.57 16.75
C PRO A 60 -5.84 -8.14 18.10
N ASP A 61 -6.01 -6.84 18.32
CA ASP A 61 -6.77 -6.26 19.43
C ASP A 61 -8.29 -6.53 19.32
N TYR A 62 -8.78 -6.76 18.10
CA TYR A 62 -10.19 -7.01 17.80
C TYR A 62 -10.44 -8.42 17.23
N PHE A 63 -9.81 -8.77 16.10
CA PHE A 63 -9.94 -10.08 15.48
C PHE A 63 -9.04 -11.11 16.18
N LYS A 64 -9.61 -12.27 16.53
CA LYS A 64 -8.90 -13.32 17.28
C LYS A 64 -8.06 -14.25 16.40
N SER A 65 -8.40 -14.33 15.11
CA SER A 65 -7.75 -15.21 14.13
C SER A 65 -8.05 -14.74 12.70
N VAL A 66 -7.38 -15.36 11.73
CA VAL A 66 -7.72 -15.17 10.32
C VAL A 66 -9.14 -15.64 10.01
N ASP A 67 -9.63 -16.71 10.65
CA ASP A 67 -11.00 -17.19 10.47
C ASP A 67 -12.03 -16.15 10.95
N ASP A 68 -11.73 -15.39 12.00
CA ASP A 68 -12.60 -14.32 12.49
C ASP A 68 -12.67 -13.16 11.50
N VAL A 69 -11.54 -12.82 10.84
CA VAL A 69 -11.51 -11.87 9.72
C VAL A 69 -12.30 -12.43 8.54
N PHE A 70 -12.06 -13.68 8.14
CA PHE A 70 -12.78 -14.33 7.05
C PHE A 70 -14.30 -14.28 7.24
N ASN A 71 -14.79 -14.61 8.44
CA ASN A 71 -16.22 -14.58 8.76
C ASN A 71 -16.83 -13.17 8.59
N ALA A 72 -16.07 -12.11 8.88
CA ALA A 72 -16.52 -10.74 8.66
C ALA A 72 -16.63 -10.43 7.16
N PHE A 73 -15.63 -10.84 6.36
CA PHE A 73 -15.63 -10.65 4.90
C PHE A 73 -16.73 -11.47 4.22
N GLU A 74 -16.94 -12.72 4.64
CA GLU A 74 -18.04 -13.54 4.11
C GLU A 74 -19.40 -12.92 4.44
N THR A 75 -19.56 -12.38 5.66
CA THR A 75 -20.78 -11.66 6.06
C THR A 75 -21.01 -10.44 5.17
N LEU A 76 -19.98 -9.65 4.87
CA LEU A 76 -20.08 -8.55 3.90
C LEU A 76 -20.47 -9.08 2.51
N GLY A 77 -19.84 -10.15 2.05
CA GLY A 77 -20.14 -10.77 0.76
C GLY A 77 -21.62 -11.16 0.63
N LYS A 78 -22.22 -11.68 1.70
CA LYS A 78 -23.66 -12.01 1.75
C LYS A 78 -24.59 -10.79 1.70
N GLN A 79 -24.05 -9.58 1.94
CA GLN A 79 -24.80 -8.32 1.81
C GLN A 79 -24.66 -7.67 0.44
N VAL A 80 -23.72 -8.12 -0.39
CA VAL A 80 -23.50 -7.63 -1.75
C VAL A 80 -24.67 -8.02 -2.65
N LYS A 81 -25.10 -7.10 -3.53
CA LYS A 81 -26.32 -7.29 -4.31
C LYS A 81 -26.11 -7.96 -5.67
N LYS A 82 -24.96 -7.70 -6.34
CA LYS A 82 -24.73 -8.18 -7.72
C LYS A 82 -23.52 -9.12 -7.83
N ALA A 83 -22.33 -8.71 -7.44
CA ALA A 83 -21.13 -9.54 -7.56
C ALA A 83 -20.03 -9.09 -6.60
N VAL A 84 -19.18 -10.06 -6.21
CA VAL A 84 -17.93 -9.84 -5.50
C VAL A 84 -16.77 -10.07 -6.45
N PHE A 85 -15.82 -9.13 -6.51
CA PHE A 85 -14.54 -9.28 -7.20
C PHE A 85 -13.48 -9.62 -6.14
N ALA A 86 -12.93 -10.81 -6.19
CA ALA A 86 -12.02 -11.31 -5.16
C ALA A 86 -10.67 -11.73 -5.74
N LEU A 87 -9.58 -11.45 -5.02
CA LEU A 87 -8.26 -11.96 -5.39
C LEU A 87 -8.25 -13.49 -5.25
N GLY A 88 -8.23 -14.18 -6.38
CA GLY A 88 -8.29 -15.63 -6.39
C GLY A 88 -6.96 -16.31 -6.04
N ASP A 89 -5.85 -15.56 -6.00
CA ASP A 89 -4.57 -16.05 -5.51
C ASP A 89 -4.50 -16.04 -3.97
N ASP A 90 -5.49 -15.43 -3.30
CA ASP A 90 -5.63 -15.44 -1.85
C ASP A 90 -6.42 -16.69 -1.40
N ALA A 91 -5.77 -17.54 -0.59
CA ALA A 91 -6.33 -18.80 -0.14
C ALA A 91 -7.59 -18.63 0.74
N GLU A 92 -7.69 -17.53 1.50
CA GLU A 92 -8.85 -17.25 2.32
C GLU A 92 -10.03 -16.80 1.45
N LEU A 93 -9.82 -15.92 0.49
CA LEU A 93 -10.86 -15.47 -0.44
C LEU A 93 -11.40 -16.60 -1.32
N ARG A 94 -10.59 -17.62 -1.62
CA ARG A 94 -11.05 -18.82 -2.34
C ARG A 94 -12.07 -19.67 -1.56
N LYS A 95 -12.15 -19.51 -0.24
CA LYS A 95 -13.12 -20.23 0.60
C LYS A 95 -14.51 -19.59 0.59
N LEU A 96 -14.67 -18.38 0.05
CA LEU A 96 -15.95 -17.67 0.03
C LEU A 96 -17.03 -18.51 -0.64
N THR A 97 -18.19 -18.58 0.02
CA THR A 97 -19.40 -19.24 -0.52
C THR A 97 -20.56 -18.25 -0.44
N LEU A 98 -21.00 -17.78 -1.61
CA LEU A 98 -22.02 -16.73 -1.73
C LEU A 98 -23.08 -17.17 -2.75
N ASP A 99 -24.29 -16.65 -2.58
CA ASP A 99 -25.42 -16.90 -3.52
C ASP A 99 -25.34 -16.01 -4.79
N ILE A 100 -24.36 -15.13 -4.86
CA ILE A 100 -24.09 -14.23 -5.97
C ILE A 100 -22.77 -14.61 -6.66
N PRO A 101 -22.53 -14.19 -7.89
CA PRO A 101 -21.25 -14.42 -8.57
C PRO A 101 -20.05 -13.90 -7.79
N ILE A 102 -19.00 -14.72 -7.70
CA ILE A 102 -17.67 -14.32 -7.26
C ILE A 102 -16.77 -14.33 -8.49
N ILE A 103 -16.28 -13.18 -8.89
CA ILE A 103 -15.41 -13.01 -10.05
C ILE A 103 -13.98 -12.96 -9.53
N TYR A 104 -13.22 -14.00 -9.79
CA TYR A 104 -11.85 -14.09 -9.32
C TYR A 104 -10.88 -13.41 -10.29
N PHE A 105 -9.96 -12.61 -9.73
CA PHE A 105 -8.86 -12.00 -10.46
C PHE A 105 -7.53 -12.35 -9.80
N GLY A 106 -6.44 -12.35 -10.57
CA GLY A 106 -5.11 -12.65 -10.04
C GLY A 106 -4.12 -13.02 -11.14
N PHE A 107 -2.97 -13.55 -10.72
CA PHE A 107 -1.94 -14.09 -11.63
C PHE A 107 -2.18 -15.57 -11.97
N GLY A 108 -2.79 -16.31 -11.06
CA GLY A 108 -3.04 -17.74 -11.21
C GLY A 108 -3.98 -18.08 -12.36
N GLU A 109 -3.75 -19.23 -12.99
CA GLU A 109 -4.51 -19.68 -14.17
C GLU A 109 -6.00 -19.97 -13.89
N GLU A 110 -6.35 -20.19 -12.64
CA GLU A 110 -7.74 -20.47 -12.21
C GLU A 110 -8.59 -19.20 -12.06
N ASN A 111 -8.02 -18.02 -12.30
CA ASN A 111 -8.73 -16.75 -12.18
C ASN A 111 -9.49 -16.42 -13.48
N GLU A 112 -10.67 -15.85 -13.33
CA GLU A 112 -11.47 -15.39 -14.47
C GLU A 112 -10.80 -14.22 -15.19
N PHE A 113 -10.22 -13.26 -14.40
CA PHE A 113 -9.36 -12.20 -14.92
C PHE A 113 -7.92 -12.48 -14.52
N GLN A 114 -7.04 -12.56 -15.50
CA GLN A 114 -5.62 -12.86 -15.27
C GLN A 114 -4.72 -11.74 -15.77
N ALA A 115 -3.75 -11.33 -14.95
CA ALA A 115 -2.62 -10.54 -15.42
C ALA A 115 -1.46 -11.46 -15.81
N LYS A 116 -0.99 -11.32 -17.05
CA LYS A 116 0.13 -12.08 -17.65
C LYS A 116 1.17 -11.14 -18.21
N ASN A 117 2.33 -11.67 -18.56
CA ASN A 117 3.41 -10.92 -19.22
C ASN A 117 3.75 -9.61 -18.50
N VAL A 118 3.86 -9.69 -17.15
CA VAL A 118 4.16 -8.52 -16.33
C VAL A 118 5.60 -8.06 -16.55
N ILE A 119 5.76 -6.82 -17.01
CA ILE A 119 7.05 -6.18 -17.26
C ILE A 119 7.20 -5.03 -16.25
N LYS A 120 8.16 -5.19 -15.34
CA LYS A 120 8.47 -4.22 -14.29
C LYS A 120 9.56 -3.27 -14.76
N GLU A 121 9.21 -2.00 -14.95
CA GLU A 121 10.14 -0.94 -15.36
C GLU A 121 10.33 0.07 -14.22
N THR A 122 11.35 0.90 -14.30
CA THR A 122 11.60 1.97 -13.34
C THR A 122 10.58 3.12 -13.45
N THR A 123 9.83 3.16 -14.54
CA THR A 123 8.77 4.15 -14.82
C THR A 123 7.37 3.67 -14.51
N GLY A 124 7.21 2.37 -14.24
CA GLY A 124 5.90 1.77 -13.95
C GLY A 124 5.87 0.29 -14.28
N THR A 125 4.68 -0.24 -14.50
CA THR A 125 4.49 -1.67 -14.78
C THR A 125 3.53 -1.85 -15.95
N LYS A 126 3.92 -2.72 -16.90
CA LYS A 126 3.09 -3.14 -18.04
C LYS A 126 2.65 -4.57 -17.85
N PHE A 127 1.46 -4.90 -18.29
CA PHE A 127 0.92 -6.26 -18.21
C PHE A 127 -0.22 -6.46 -19.18
N ASP A 128 -0.42 -7.72 -19.56
CA ASP A 128 -1.54 -8.14 -20.39
C ASP A 128 -2.66 -8.67 -19.50
N VAL A 129 -3.91 -8.37 -19.85
CA VAL A 129 -5.09 -8.89 -19.16
C VAL A 129 -5.84 -9.84 -20.06
N TYR A 130 -6.20 -10.98 -19.48
CA TYR A 130 -7.04 -12.01 -20.10
C TYR A 130 -8.31 -12.17 -19.28
N HIS A 131 -9.45 -12.26 -19.96
CA HIS A 131 -10.75 -12.61 -19.38
C HIS A 131 -11.17 -13.97 -19.93
N ARG A 132 -11.28 -14.99 -19.06
CA ARG A 132 -11.60 -16.38 -19.46
C ARG A 132 -10.74 -16.88 -20.61
N GLU A 133 -9.42 -16.75 -20.47
CA GLU A 133 -8.41 -17.14 -21.46
C GLU A 133 -8.36 -16.28 -22.73
N GLU A 134 -9.34 -15.40 -22.98
CA GLU A 134 -9.33 -14.48 -24.11
C GLU A 134 -8.55 -13.20 -23.77
N PHE A 135 -7.65 -12.79 -24.68
CA PHE A 135 -6.90 -11.55 -24.52
C PHE A 135 -7.84 -10.34 -24.56
N LEU A 136 -7.87 -9.56 -23.47
CA LEU A 136 -8.67 -8.35 -23.37
C LEU A 136 -7.91 -7.13 -23.88
N SER A 137 -6.77 -6.82 -23.29
CA SER A 137 -5.89 -5.71 -23.70
C SER A 137 -4.56 -5.76 -22.93
N SER A 138 -3.60 -4.95 -23.40
CA SER A 138 -2.38 -4.63 -22.65
C SER A 138 -2.56 -3.31 -21.90
N PHE A 139 -2.15 -3.30 -20.64
CA PHE A 139 -2.29 -2.16 -19.73
C PHE A 139 -0.93 -1.68 -19.23
N GLU A 140 -0.88 -0.43 -18.82
CA GLU A 140 0.28 0.19 -18.20
C GLU A 140 -0.18 1.06 -17.03
N ILE A 141 0.53 0.97 -15.91
CA ILE A 141 0.29 1.76 -14.71
C ILE A 141 1.58 2.46 -14.27
N PRO A 142 1.53 3.73 -13.83
CA PRO A 142 2.69 4.44 -13.27
C PRO A 142 2.92 4.04 -11.81
N ALA A 143 2.88 2.74 -11.54
CA ALA A 143 2.97 2.19 -10.19
C ALA A 143 3.87 0.95 -10.16
N TYR A 144 4.36 0.61 -8.98
CA TYR A 144 5.40 -0.39 -8.75
C TYR A 144 4.88 -1.51 -7.85
N GLY A 145 5.41 -2.72 -8.06
CA GLY A 145 5.08 -3.90 -7.28
C GLY A 145 3.80 -4.63 -7.75
N ASP A 146 3.78 -5.94 -7.49
CA ASP A 146 2.70 -6.83 -7.92
C ASP A 146 1.34 -6.46 -7.35
N HIS A 147 1.31 -5.92 -6.13
CA HIS A 147 0.07 -5.47 -5.49
C HIS A 147 -0.65 -4.37 -6.28
N ASN A 148 0.09 -3.48 -6.96
CA ASN A 148 -0.53 -2.45 -7.80
C ASN A 148 -1.05 -3.01 -9.12
N VAL A 149 -0.42 -4.05 -9.67
CA VAL A 149 -0.98 -4.80 -10.81
C VAL A 149 -2.31 -5.45 -10.42
N LEU A 150 -2.36 -6.10 -9.24
CA LEU A 150 -3.58 -6.72 -8.73
C LEU A 150 -4.68 -5.69 -8.43
N ASN A 151 -4.32 -4.54 -7.86
CA ASN A 151 -5.27 -3.45 -7.64
C ASN A 151 -5.84 -2.93 -8.99
N ALA A 152 -5.00 -2.74 -9.99
CA ALA A 152 -5.45 -2.33 -11.32
C ALA A 152 -6.33 -3.41 -11.96
N LEU A 153 -5.94 -4.69 -11.86
CA LEU A 153 -6.69 -5.80 -12.39
C LEU A 153 -8.10 -5.91 -11.78
N SER A 154 -8.24 -5.64 -10.48
CA SER A 154 -9.54 -5.62 -9.80
C SER A 154 -10.48 -4.53 -10.36
N VAL A 155 -9.93 -3.35 -10.67
CA VAL A 155 -10.68 -2.25 -11.29
C VAL A 155 -11.04 -2.59 -12.74
N ILE A 156 -10.09 -3.15 -13.50
CA ILE A 156 -10.33 -3.59 -14.88
C ILE A 156 -11.47 -4.63 -14.92
N ALA A 157 -11.45 -5.61 -14.01
CA ALA A 157 -12.46 -6.65 -13.93
C ALA A 157 -13.86 -6.08 -13.65
N LEU A 158 -13.97 -5.12 -12.72
CA LEU A 158 -15.24 -4.44 -12.47
C LEU A 158 -15.70 -3.60 -13.66
N CYS A 159 -14.79 -2.86 -14.31
CA CYS A 159 -15.11 -2.04 -15.46
C CYS A 159 -15.58 -2.87 -16.66
N ASP A 160 -14.91 -4.00 -16.93
CA ASP A 160 -15.31 -4.92 -17.99
C ASP A 160 -16.69 -5.55 -17.71
N TYR A 161 -16.93 -5.95 -16.46
CA TYR A 161 -18.24 -6.47 -16.03
C TYR A 161 -19.38 -5.46 -16.18
N GLU A 162 -19.13 -4.18 -15.94
CA GLU A 162 -20.08 -3.06 -16.13
C GLU A 162 -20.14 -2.57 -17.59
N GLY A 163 -19.36 -3.15 -18.50
CA GLY A 163 -19.34 -2.79 -19.92
C GLY A 163 -18.75 -1.41 -20.18
N LEU A 164 -17.83 -0.93 -19.34
CA LEU A 164 -17.13 0.33 -19.59
C LEU A 164 -16.09 0.14 -20.70
N PRO A 165 -15.87 1.16 -21.57
CA PRO A 165 -14.95 1.04 -22.69
C PRO A 165 -13.50 0.74 -22.22
N VAL A 166 -12.91 -0.35 -22.69
CA VAL A 166 -11.57 -0.81 -22.30
C VAL A 166 -10.50 0.27 -22.56
N GLU A 167 -10.59 0.99 -23.68
CA GLU A 167 -9.63 2.05 -24.01
C GLU A 167 -9.70 3.23 -23.05
N ASP A 168 -10.89 3.59 -22.55
CA ASP A 168 -11.05 4.64 -21.56
C ASP A 168 -10.43 4.18 -20.22
N VAL A 169 -10.72 2.96 -19.78
CA VAL A 169 -10.12 2.36 -18.58
C VAL A 169 -8.60 2.35 -18.68
N LYS A 170 -8.05 1.95 -19.82
CA LYS A 170 -6.62 1.90 -20.09
C LYS A 170 -5.96 3.29 -20.02
N ASN A 171 -6.60 4.30 -20.60
CA ASN A 171 -6.11 5.66 -20.58
C ASN A 171 -6.10 6.24 -19.16
N GLU A 172 -7.16 6.00 -18.37
CA GLU A 172 -7.26 6.50 -17.00
C GLU A 172 -6.30 5.81 -16.04
N LEU A 173 -6.03 4.51 -16.21
CA LEU A 173 -5.02 3.81 -15.41
C LEU A 173 -3.62 4.42 -15.54
N LYS A 174 -3.27 4.94 -16.71
CA LYS A 174 -1.97 5.59 -16.96
C LYS A 174 -1.81 6.95 -16.27
N THR A 175 -2.91 7.60 -15.92
CA THR A 175 -2.91 8.94 -15.32
C THR A 175 -3.05 8.95 -13.81
N PHE A 176 -3.17 7.78 -13.19
CA PHE A 176 -3.35 7.68 -11.75
C PHE A 176 -2.05 7.98 -10.99
N GLU A 177 -2.00 9.12 -10.31
CA GLU A 177 -0.83 9.59 -9.57
C GLU A 177 -0.67 8.97 -8.17
N GLY A 178 -1.57 8.07 -7.77
CA GLY A 178 -1.53 7.41 -6.45
C GLY A 178 -2.45 8.06 -5.41
N VAL A 179 -2.28 7.64 -4.17
CA VAL A 179 -3.01 8.12 -2.99
C VAL A 179 -1.99 8.65 -1.97
N LYS A 180 -2.37 9.63 -1.17
CA LYS A 180 -1.50 10.20 -0.13
C LYS A 180 -0.96 9.11 0.79
N ARG A 181 0.31 9.24 1.15
CA ARG A 181 1.00 8.26 2.01
C ARG A 181 0.97 6.81 1.49
N ARG A 182 0.90 6.63 0.18
CA ARG A 182 1.08 5.34 -0.50
C ARG A 182 2.20 5.50 -1.51
N PHE A 183 3.42 5.19 -1.08
CA PHE A 183 4.64 5.34 -1.87
C PHE A 183 4.86 6.78 -2.39
N SER A 184 4.62 7.78 -1.52
CA SER A 184 4.79 9.19 -1.86
C SER A 184 6.27 9.57 -1.87
N ILE A 185 6.75 10.09 -3.00
CA ILE A 185 8.18 10.29 -3.27
C ILE A 185 8.54 11.77 -3.11
N THR A 186 9.66 12.02 -2.41
CA THR A 186 10.35 13.31 -2.35
C THR A 186 11.81 13.12 -2.72
N GLU A 187 12.28 13.78 -3.76
CA GLU A 187 13.69 13.74 -4.15
C GLU A 187 14.48 14.85 -3.45
N LYS A 188 15.61 14.50 -2.87
CA LYS A 188 16.53 15.43 -2.16
C LYS A 188 17.99 15.14 -2.58
N GLY A 189 18.48 15.90 -3.54
CA GLY A 189 19.79 15.63 -4.15
C GLY A 189 19.84 14.24 -4.79
N ASN A 190 20.77 13.39 -4.32
CA ASN A 190 20.88 12.01 -4.81
C ASN A 190 20.05 11.00 -3.99
N GLN A 191 19.45 11.45 -2.88
CA GLN A 191 18.58 10.63 -2.05
C GLN A 191 17.13 10.71 -2.51
N VAL A 192 16.40 9.64 -2.25
CA VAL A 192 14.95 9.55 -2.46
C VAL A 192 14.30 9.22 -1.13
N LEU A 193 13.38 10.04 -0.69
CA LEU A 193 12.58 9.81 0.51
C LEU A 193 11.18 9.33 0.08
N VAL A 194 10.70 8.26 0.72
CA VAL A 194 9.39 7.69 0.43
C VAL A 194 8.57 7.66 1.72
N ASP A 195 7.41 8.33 1.74
CA ASP A 195 6.41 8.19 2.81
C ASP A 195 5.40 7.11 2.44
N ASP A 196 5.26 6.11 3.30
CA ASP A 196 4.30 5.03 3.10
C ASP A 196 3.58 4.67 4.41
N TYR A 197 2.30 4.44 4.32
CA TYR A 197 1.45 4.08 5.46
C TYR A 197 1.64 2.62 5.91
N ALA A 198 2.48 1.83 5.24
CA ALA A 198 2.72 0.43 5.52
C ALA A 198 2.99 0.19 7.02
N HIS A 199 2.17 -0.64 7.64
CA HIS A 199 2.23 -0.94 9.08
C HIS A 199 1.90 -2.39 9.41
N HIS A 200 1.75 -3.24 8.40
CA HIS A 200 1.63 -4.70 8.47
C HIS A 200 2.79 -5.37 7.72
N PRO A 201 3.26 -6.57 8.10
CA PRO A 201 4.38 -7.22 7.42
C PRO A 201 4.20 -7.37 5.90
N SER A 202 3.01 -7.70 5.43
CA SER A 202 2.72 -7.82 3.99
C SER A 202 2.84 -6.48 3.26
N GLU A 203 2.39 -5.38 3.88
CA GLU A 203 2.50 -4.03 3.32
C GLU A 203 3.97 -3.57 3.25
N ILE A 204 4.76 -3.79 4.32
CA ILE A 204 6.20 -3.47 4.33
C ILE A 204 6.93 -4.20 3.21
N ARG A 205 6.65 -5.50 3.04
CA ARG A 205 7.21 -6.30 1.93
C ARG A 205 6.88 -5.69 0.58
N ALA A 206 5.63 -5.29 0.38
CA ALA A 206 5.17 -4.67 -0.85
C ALA A 206 5.90 -3.35 -1.13
N THR A 207 6.05 -2.49 -0.13
CA THR A 207 6.73 -1.19 -0.23
C THR A 207 8.22 -1.36 -0.54
N VAL A 208 8.93 -2.28 0.14
CA VAL A 208 10.35 -2.57 -0.14
C VAL A 208 10.53 -3.08 -1.57
N ASN A 209 9.67 -4.00 -2.02
CA ASN A 209 9.74 -4.54 -3.38
C ASN A 209 9.44 -3.47 -4.45
N ALA A 210 8.50 -2.57 -4.19
CA ALA A 210 8.21 -1.43 -5.07
C ALA A 210 9.41 -0.48 -5.18
N ALA A 211 10.10 -0.21 -4.06
CA ALA A 211 11.32 0.61 -4.04
C ALA A 211 12.45 -0.03 -4.86
N ARG A 212 12.64 -1.35 -4.73
CA ARG A 212 13.64 -2.07 -5.52
C ARG A 212 13.32 -2.11 -7.02
N GLN A 213 12.05 -2.16 -7.39
CA GLN A 213 11.65 -2.05 -8.80
C GLN A 213 11.98 -0.68 -9.37
N LYS A 214 11.61 0.39 -8.64
CA LYS A 214 11.79 1.76 -9.12
C LYS A 214 13.24 2.21 -9.12
N TYR A 215 14.01 1.78 -8.14
CA TYR A 215 15.39 2.21 -7.87
C TYR A 215 16.33 1.00 -7.72
N PRO A 216 16.53 0.21 -8.78
CA PRO A 216 17.26 -1.07 -8.69
C PRO A 216 18.73 -0.91 -8.26
N ASP A 217 19.33 0.23 -8.56
CA ASP A 217 20.75 0.51 -8.27
C ASP A 217 20.98 1.24 -6.94
N LYS A 218 19.93 1.60 -6.21
CA LYS A 218 20.04 2.29 -4.94
C LYS A 218 19.89 1.34 -3.75
N LYS A 219 20.65 1.60 -2.68
CA LYS A 219 20.37 0.97 -1.39
C LYS A 219 18.98 1.34 -0.90
N VAL A 220 18.27 0.39 -0.31
CA VAL A 220 16.99 0.59 0.34
C VAL A 220 17.20 0.60 1.85
N VAL A 221 16.94 1.73 2.48
CA VAL A 221 17.01 1.93 3.94
C VAL A 221 15.58 2.04 4.46
N ALA A 222 15.18 1.14 5.33
CA ALA A 222 13.87 1.16 5.96
C ALA A 222 13.93 1.92 7.30
N VAL A 223 13.10 2.94 7.46
CA VAL A 223 12.81 3.61 8.73
C VAL A 223 11.37 3.28 9.09
N PHE A 224 11.18 2.44 10.11
CA PHE A 224 9.87 1.89 10.43
C PHE A 224 9.43 2.25 11.85
N GLN A 225 8.20 2.78 11.95
CA GLN A 225 7.53 3.03 13.22
C GLN A 225 6.42 2.00 13.42
N PRO A 226 6.60 1.00 14.30
CA PRO A 226 5.53 0.07 14.62
C PRO A 226 4.33 0.80 15.24
N HIS A 227 3.13 0.37 14.89
CA HIS A 227 1.88 0.92 15.41
C HIS A 227 1.18 -0.09 16.31
N THR A 228 0.96 0.28 17.57
CA THR A 228 0.42 -0.49 18.71
C THR A 228 1.32 -1.63 19.19
N PHE A 229 1.29 -1.84 20.51
CA PHE A 229 2.12 -2.89 21.16
C PHE A 229 1.60 -4.28 20.86
N THR A 230 0.27 -4.46 20.85
CA THR A 230 -0.36 -5.75 20.57
C THR A 230 -0.05 -6.23 19.15
N ARG A 231 -0.20 -5.37 18.12
CA ARG A 231 0.16 -5.72 16.75
C ARG A 231 1.64 -6.05 16.62
N THR A 232 2.51 -5.21 17.20
CA THR A 232 3.96 -5.41 17.14
C THR A 232 4.38 -6.74 17.76
N ARG A 233 3.79 -7.11 18.89
CA ARG A 233 4.05 -8.41 19.54
C ARG A 233 3.54 -9.58 18.69
N THR A 234 2.32 -9.49 18.20
CA THR A 234 1.68 -10.58 17.44
C THR A 234 2.46 -10.88 16.17
N PHE A 235 2.93 -9.86 15.47
CA PHE A 235 3.63 -10.00 14.19
C PHE A 235 5.14 -9.76 14.27
N LEU A 236 5.74 -9.90 15.44
CA LEU A 236 7.15 -9.55 15.68
C LEU A 236 8.11 -10.18 14.66
N GLN A 237 7.99 -11.49 14.42
CA GLN A 237 8.82 -12.18 13.45
C GLN A 237 8.50 -11.76 12.01
N GLY A 238 7.20 -11.60 11.66
CA GLY A 238 6.78 -11.14 10.35
C GLY A 238 7.31 -9.75 10.02
N PHE A 239 7.33 -8.82 11.00
CA PHE A 239 7.96 -7.51 10.85
C PHE A 239 9.47 -7.65 10.58
N ALA A 240 10.18 -8.45 11.36
CA ALA A 240 11.61 -8.67 11.16
C ALA A 240 11.89 -9.22 9.76
N ASP A 241 11.14 -10.25 9.33
CA ASP A 241 11.33 -10.90 8.03
C ASP A 241 11.07 -9.93 6.86
N SER A 242 10.03 -9.11 6.96
CA SER A 242 9.69 -8.14 5.91
C SER A 242 10.65 -6.95 5.87
N LEU A 243 11.05 -6.42 7.03
CA LEU A 243 12.02 -5.32 7.12
C LEU A 243 13.41 -5.74 6.64
N ASN A 244 13.82 -6.98 6.93
CA ASN A 244 15.11 -7.53 6.50
C ASN A 244 15.23 -7.72 4.98
N LEU A 245 14.20 -7.46 4.20
CA LEU A 245 14.29 -7.32 2.74
C LEU A 245 14.98 -6.01 2.34
N ALA A 246 14.99 -4.99 3.19
CA ALA A 246 15.80 -3.79 2.99
C ALA A 246 17.30 -4.08 3.22
N ASP A 247 18.16 -3.15 2.80
CA ASP A 247 19.61 -3.28 3.01
C ASP A 247 19.99 -2.88 4.44
N GLU A 248 19.30 -1.87 4.98
CA GLU A 248 19.47 -1.38 6.35
C GLU A 248 18.10 -1.11 6.98
N VAL A 249 18.01 -1.27 8.30
CA VAL A 249 16.75 -1.11 9.04
C VAL A 249 16.97 -0.21 10.25
N TYR A 250 16.19 0.86 10.35
CA TYR A 250 16.10 1.77 11.47
C TYR A 250 14.69 1.70 12.06
N LEU A 251 14.61 1.57 13.38
CA LEU A 251 13.33 1.42 14.08
C LEU A 251 13.08 2.64 14.97
N CYS A 252 11.90 3.23 14.82
CA CYS A 252 11.39 4.23 15.75
C CYS A 252 10.72 3.54 16.95
N ASP A 253 10.51 4.27 18.03
CA ASP A 253 9.74 3.76 19.16
C ASP A 253 8.33 3.36 18.72
N ILE A 254 7.76 2.37 19.40
CA ILE A 254 6.41 1.88 19.11
C ILE A 254 5.41 3.02 19.34
N PHE A 255 4.65 3.36 18.31
CA PHE A 255 3.58 4.34 18.40
C PHE A 255 2.35 3.73 19.09
N GLY A 256 2.06 4.21 20.30
CA GLY A 256 0.86 3.83 21.03
C GLY A 256 -0.38 4.50 20.44
N SER A 257 -1.50 3.78 20.38
CA SER A 257 -2.78 4.36 20.02
C SER A 257 -3.49 4.95 21.26
N ALA A 258 -4.58 5.69 21.03
CA ALA A 258 -5.43 6.16 22.12
C ALA A 258 -5.98 5.02 23.00
N ARG A 259 -6.05 3.80 22.46
CA ARG A 259 -6.56 2.60 23.14
C ARG A 259 -5.45 1.82 23.85
N GLU A 260 -4.20 1.94 23.39
CA GLU A 260 -3.05 1.20 23.89
C GLU A 260 -1.83 2.12 23.97
N LYS A 261 -1.75 2.85 25.11
CA LYS A 261 -0.71 3.87 25.31
C LYS A 261 0.64 3.27 25.71
N THR A 262 0.65 2.12 26.36
CA THR A 262 1.85 1.44 26.88
C THR A 262 1.72 -0.07 26.75
N GLY A 263 2.85 -0.77 26.69
CA GLY A 263 2.92 -2.23 26.65
C GLY A 263 4.25 -2.73 27.21
N ASN A 264 4.36 -4.04 27.44
CA ASN A 264 5.58 -4.67 27.95
C ASN A 264 6.62 -4.97 26.87
N LEU A 265 6.27 -4.77 25.58
CA LEU A 265 7.20 -4.92 24.47
C LEU A 265 7.96 -3.62 24.26
N THR A 266 9.24 -3.69 23.98
CA THR A 266 10.07 -2.54 23.61
C THR A 266 10.50 -2.64 22.16
N ILE A 267 10.89 -1.52 21.57
CA ILE A 267 11.42 -1.52 20.20
C ILE A 267 12.70 -2.34 20.07
N ALA A 268 13.46 -2.49 21.16
CA ALA A 268 14.67 -3.32 21.18
C ALA A 268 14.37 -4.80 20.87
N ASP A 269 13.20 -5.30 21.26
CA ASP A 269 12.79 -6.68 20.96
C ASP A 269 12.68 -6.93 19.43
N LEU A 270 12.25 -5.94 18.68
CA LEU A 270 12.22 -6.00 17.20
C LEU A 270 13.62 -5.71 16.63
N ALA A 271 14.34 -4.74 17.19
CA ALA A 271 15.65 -4.34 16.69
C ALA A 271 16.65 -5.50 16.70
N HIS A 272 16.65 -6.34 17.75
CA HIS A 272 17.49 -7.53 17.83
C HIS A 272 17.23 -8.58 16.72
N LYS A 273 16.12 -8.48 16.03
CA LYS A 273 15.74 -9.37 14.91
C LYS A 273 15.98 -8.76 13.53
N THR A 274 16.33 -7.48 13.48
CA THR A 274 16.53 -6.74 12.23
C THR A 274 18.02 -6.47 11.96
N LYS A 275 18.36 -6.25 10.70
CA LYS A 275 19.71 -5.90 10.26
C LYS A 275 20.18 -4.62 10.95
N GLY A 276 21.40 -4.61 11.44
CA GLY A 276 22.06 -3.46 12.06
C GLY A 276 21.60 -3.15 13.48
N ASN A 277 20.47 -3.68 13.95
CA ASN A 277 19.95 -3.43 15.30
C ASN A 277 19.87 -1.92 15.64
N HIS A 278 19.45 -1.09 14.66
CA HIS A 278 19.40 0.37 14.83
C HIS A 278 18.05 0.82 15.38
N ILE A 279 18.12 1.68 16.40
CA ILE A 279 16.98 2.43 16.93
C ILE A 279 17.26 3.91 16.66
N ILE A 280 16.31 4.61 16.02
CA ILE A 280 16.45 6.02 15.64
C ILE A 280 15.46 6.89 16.43
N LYS A 281 15.91 8.08 16.81
CA LYS A 281 15.09 9.13 17.41
C LYS A 281 14.91 10.28 16.41
N GLU A 282 13.82 11.03 16.56
CA GLU A 282 13.52 12.16 15.69
C GLU A 282 14.66 13.21 15.69
N GLU A 283 15.28 13.45 16.85
CA GLU A 283 16.42 14.36 17.02
C GLU A 283 17.75 13.83 16.48
N HIS A 284 17.84 12.58 16.03
CA HIS A 284 19.06 11.92 15.55
C HIS A 284 18.93 11.40 14.12
N THR A 285 18.07 12.03 13.30
CA THR A 285 17.87 11.62 11.91
C THR A 285 19.08 11.88 11.02
N GLU A 286 20.05 12.69 11.46
CA GLU A 286 21.36 12.89 10.80
C GLU A 286 22.12 11.57 10.60
N GLU A 287 21.81 10.52 11.35
CA GLU A 287 22.39 9.20 11.13
C GLU A 287 22.14 8.65 9.74
N LEU A 288 21.07 9.09 9.07
CA LEU A 288 20.72 8.67 7.73
C LEU A 288 21.60 9.30 6.63
N LEU A 289 22.40 10.33 6.95
CA LEU A 289 23.38 10.93 6.03
C LEU A 289 24.46 9.94 5.58
N LYS A 290 24.65 8.82 6.31
CA LYS A 290 25.55 7.72 5.92
C LYS A 290 25.19 7.10 4.56
N TYR A 291 24.00 7.36 4.05
CA TYR A 291 23.45 6.75 2.83
C TYR A 291 23.11 7.82 1.77
N PRO A 292 24.11 8.53 1.23
CA PRO A 292 23.89 9.73 0.41
C PRO A 292 23.18 9.47 -0.94
N GLU A 293 23.09 8.23 -1.37
CA GLU A 293 22.46 7.85 -2.64
C GLU A 293 21.32 6.83 -2.46
N ALA A 294 20.84 6.64 -1.23
CA ALA A 294 19.84 5.63 -0.93
C ALA A 294 18.40 6.07 -1.24
N VAL A 295 17.53 5.09 -1.31
CA VAL A 295 16.09 5.26 -1.10
C VAL A 295 15.81 5.01 0.37
N ILE A 296 15.24 5.98 1.06
CA ILE A 296 14.87 5.90 2.47
C ILE A 296 13.35 5.81 2.58
N LEU A 297 12.87 4.67 3.10
CA LEU A 297 11.44 4.39 3.24
C LEU A 297 11.00 4.74 4.67
N PHE A 298 10.21 5.78 4.84
CA PHE A 298 9.56 6.11 6.10
C PHE A 298 8.19 5.43 6.14
N MET A 299 8.08 4.36 6.91
CA MET A 299 6.91 3.49 6.94
C MET A 299 6.24 3.46 8.32
N GLY A 300 4.92 3.59 8.34
CA GLY A 300 4.13 3.47 9.56
C GLY A 300 2.80 4.22 9.52
N ALA A 301 1.85 3.75 10.34
CA ALA A 301 0.52 4.36 10.49
C ALA A 301 0.48 5.44 11.57
N GLY A 302 1.56 5.62 12.34
CA GLY A 302 1.68 6.64 13.38
C GLY A 302 2.14 7.99 12.83
N ASP A 303 3.13 8.56 13.50
CA ASP A 303 3.68 9.88 13.17
C ASP A 303 5.10 9.82 12.56
N VAL A 304 5.45 8.73 11.89
CA VAL A 304 6.75 8.55 11.22
C VAL A 304 7.11 9.70 10.27
N GLN A 305 6.12 10.44 9.78
CA GLN A 305 6.32 11.65 8.98
C GLN A 305 7.10 12.74 9.72
N LYS A 306 7.10 12.76 11.05
CA LYS A 306 7.93 13.69 11.84
C LYS A 306 9.41 13.38 11.64
N PHE A 307 9.77 12.09 11.59
CA PHE A 307 11.13 11.65 11.32
C PHE A 307 11.58 12.05 9.90
N GLN A 308 10.72 11.87 8.90
CA GLN A 308 11.00 12.35 7.55
C GLN A 308 11.20 13.87 7.53
N ALA A 309 10.27 14.63 8.12
CA ALA A 309 10.36 16.09 8.17
C ALA A 309 11.60 16.60 8.93
N ALA A 310 12.00 15.91 10.01
CA ALA A 310 13.23 16.21 10.73
C ALA A 310 14.45 15.94 9.84
N TYR A 311 14.47 14.82 9.13
CA TYR A 311 15.55 14.49 8.21
C TYR A 311 15.64 15.44 7.00
N GLU A 312 14.51 15.85 6.44
CA GLU A 312 14.49 16.86 5.38
C GLU A 312 15.15 18.18 5.80
N LYS A 313 14.95 18.60 7.06
CA LYS A 313 15.63 19.79 7.60
C LYS A 313 17.15 19.60 7.71
N VAL A 314 17.59 18.40 8.09
CA VAL A 314 19.03 18.06 8.12
C VAL A 314 19.62 18.18 6.71
N LEU A 315 18.97 17.60 5.71
CA LEU A 315 19.41 17.68 4.31
C LEU A 315 19.44 19.11 3.79
N ASP A 316 18.41 19.90 4.06
CA ASP A 316 18.36 21.31 3.63
C ASP A 316 19.51 22.13 4.24
N HIS A 317 19.90 21.85 5.50
CA HIS A 317 21.05 22.48 6.14
C HIS A 317 22.38 22.06 5.49
N GLU A 318 22.57 20.78 5.21
CA GLU A 318 23.77 20.27 4.53
C GLU A 318 23.94 20.89 3.14
N PHE A 319 22.88 20.98 2.33
CA PHE A 319 22.92 21.60 1.00
C PHE A 319 23.28 23.11 1.06
N LEU A 320 22.78 23.84 2.07
CA LEU A 320 23.14 25.25 2.27
C LEU A 320 24.63 25.41 2.62
N THR A 321 25.12 24.55 3.50
CA THR A 321 26.55 24.58 3.91
C THR A 321 27.48 24.26 2.75
N GLU A 322 27.16 23.27 1.92
CA GLU A 322 27.93 22.97 0.70
C GLU A 322 27.90 24.09 -0.34
N ALA A 323 26.74 24.75 -0.50
CA ALA A 323 26.61 25.88 -1.42
C ALA A 323 27.47 27.08 -0.97
N ASP A 324 27.53 27.37 0.34
CA ASP A 324 28.34 28.45 0.91
C ASP A 324 29.84 28.13 0.82
N LEU A 325 30.27 26.89 1.03
CA LEU A 325 31.66 26.47 0.84
C LEU A 325 32.08 26.55 -0.62
N LYS A 326 31.26 26.22 -1.59
CA LYS A 326 31.54 26.38 -3.02
C LYS A 326 31.67 27.85 -3.42
N LYS A 327 30.87 28.76 -2.86
CA LYS A 327 30.98 30.19 -3.10
C LYS A 327 32.29 30.80 -2.51
N SER A 328 32.72 30.31 -1.35
CA SER A 328 33.98 30.76 -0.71
C SER A 328 35.23 30.22 -1.39
N ALA A 329 35.14 29.10 -2.13
CA ALA A 329 36.26 28.53 -2.88
C ALA A 329 36.47 29.16 -4.27
N ILE A 330 35.51 29.98 -4.74
CA ILE A 330 35.56 30.65 -6.04
C ILE A 330 36.04 32.16 -5.87
N ASN A 331 36.06 32.66 -4.65
CA ASN A 331 36.60 33.97 -4.30
C ASN A 331 38.03 33.85 -3.74
#